data_3dec88b4cbc57c61c6c382bfe2980dff
#
_entry.id   3dec88b4cbc57c61c6c382bfe2980dff
#
_cell.length_a   1.000
_cell.length_b   1.000
_cell.length_c   1.000
_cell.angle_alpha   90.00
_cell.angle_beta   90.00
_cell.angle_gamma   90.00
#
_symmetry.space_group_name_H-M   'P 1'
#
loop_
_entity.id
_entity.type
_entity.pdbx_description
1 polymer ?
#
loop_
_entity_poly.entity_id
_entity_poly.type
_entity_poly.pdbx_seq_one_letter_code
_entity_poly.pdbx_strand_id
1 'polypeptide(L)'
;MEINNKKFSKKDLTIIILVVLGILLCIFGLMDKIFEHTIFNFFKNLTRPYLDKTYKESQRLFLTLSLLKGAADVIEGSTVNVNMILGMQIEVGDIIQPVSDMINIIWKISLASVVVLKIQTIYQEIFRVKLATILIFTSLVSYLPYTVFKNSVTEIFKKISKYSFFVLIYIYAVIPGTIFVNSMISNYFEKEYKTPAIVHLNQNLTKLNNVKDSMLSLDQNKSIFNIPGQIDSAKQKINNFSTEINNVSHSIMENAPIIIGIILLTSIVFPLLLMILLYKLTKSIIFEKILKS
;
A
#
# COMPACT_ATOMS: atom_id res chain seq x y z
N MET A 1 15.50 12.64 -56.28
CA MET A 1 14.67 12.88 -55.11
C MET A 1 13.38 13.54 -55.57
N GLU A 2 12.41 12.72 -56.02
CA GLU A 2 11.13 13.25 -56.53
C GLU A 2 10.27 13.70 -55.33
N ILE A 3 10.11 15.01 -55.17
CA ILE A 3 9.14 15.59 -54.27
C ILE A 3 7.77 15.41 -54.90
N ASN A 4 7.12 14.32 -54.50
CA ASN A 4 5.78 13.96 -54.96
C ASN A 4 4.82 15.08 -54.50
N ASN A 5 4.34 15.88 -55.42
CA ASN A 5 3.37 16.97 -55.21
C ASN A 5 1.99 16.41 -54.82
N LYS A 6 1.92 15.79 -53.62
CA LYS A 6 0.68 15.28 -53.08
C LYS A 6 -0.15 16.43 -52.57
N LYS A 7 -1.22 16.80 -53.26
CA LYS A 7 -2.24 17.74 -52.73
C LYS A 7 -2.73 17.24 -51.36
N PHE A 8 -2.41 17.97 -50.29
CA PHE A 8 -2.93 17.68 -48.98
C PHE A 8 -4.46 17.70 -48.97
N SER A 9 -5.09 16.66 -48.47
CA SER A 9 -6.53 16.68 -48.23
C SER A 9 -6.86 17.76 -47.21
N LYS A 10 -8.05 18.38 -47.31
CA LYS A 10 -8.54 19.29 -46.28
C LYS A 10 -8.46 18.70 -44.87
N LYS A 11 -8.69 17.39 -44.74
CA LYS A 11 -8.55 16.65 -43.48
C LYS A 11 -7.09 16.62 -42.97
N ASP A 12 -6.11 16.36 -43.83
CA ASP A 12 -4.69 16.32 -43.50
C ASP A 12 -4.23 17.72 -42.99
N LEU A 13 -4.66 18.78 -43.68
CA LEU A 13 -4.34 20.16 -43.29
C LEU A 13 -4.91 20.50 -41.88
N THR A 14 -6.16 20.13 -41.63
CA THR A 14 -6.78 20.34 -40.31
C THR A 14 -6.03 19.59 -39.21
N ILE A 15 -5.62 18.36 -39.45
CA ILE A 15 -4.84 17.57 -38.48
C ILE A 15 -3.48 18.23 -38.20
N ILE A 16 -2.78 18.67 -39.24
CA ILE A 16 -1.48 19.37 -39.11
C ILE A 16 -1.65 20.65 -38.25
N ILE A 17 -2.66 21.44 -38.53
CA ILE A 17 -2.94 22.66 -37.77
C ILE A 17 -3.20 22.35 -36.29
N LEU A 18 -4.02 21.33 -35.99
CA LEU A 18 -4.30 20.92 -34.62
C LEU A 18 -3.05 20.40 -33.91
N VAL A 19 -2.21 19.60 -34.57
CA VAL A 19 -0.96 19.09 -34.03
C VAL A 19 0.01 20.25 -33.73
N VAL A 20 0.19 21.18 -34.68
CA VAL A 20 1.05 22.36 -34.48
C VAL A 20 0.53 23.22 -33.34
N LEU A 21 -0.78 23.48 -33.28
CA LEU A 21 -1.39 24.20 -32.17
C LEU A 21 -1.14 23.53 -30.83
N GLY A 22 -1.30 22.20 -30.76
CA GLY A 22 -0.99 21.40 -29.57
C GLY A 22 0.47 21.51 -29.13
N ILE A 23 1.41 21.48 -30.09
CA ILE A 23 2.84 21.67 -29.82
C ILE A 23 3.10 23.08 -29.24
N LEU A 24 2.51 24.10 -29.83
CA LEU A 24 2.63 25.47 -29.34
C LEU A 24 2.08 25.61 -27.91
N LEU A 25 0.93 25.02 -27.62
CA LEU A 25 0.36 24.99 -26.26
C LEU A 25 1.30 24.32 -25.25
N CYS A 26 2.01 23.24 -25.66
CA CYS A 26 3.03 22.60 -24.81
C CYS A 26 4.23 23.53 -24.57
N ILE A 27 4.75 24.19 -25.62
CA ILE A 27 5.91 25.09 -25.52
C ILE A 27 5.61 26.30 -24.63
N PHE A 28 4.42 26.88 -24.73
CA PHE A 28 4.00 27.99 -23.88
C PHE A 28 3.58 27.60 -22.46
N GLY A 29 3.64 26.31 -22.09
CA GLY A 29 3.24 25.83 -20.77
C GLY A 29 1.73 25.92 -20.48
N LEU A 30 0.92 26.23 -21.47
CA LEU A 30 -0.54 26.30 -21.33
C LEU A 30 -1.14 24.90 -21.10
N MET A 31 -0.51 23.90 -21.69
CA MET A 31 -0.92 22.49 -21.51
C MET A 31 -0.74 22.04 -20.07
N ASP A 32 0.31 22.50 -19.39
CA ASP A 32 0.53 22.24 -17.95
C ASP A 32 -0.64 22.75 -17.12
N LYS A 33 -1.09 23.98 -17.35
CA LYS A 33 -2.21 24.58 -16.62
C LYS A 33 -3.53 23.86 -16.88
N ILE A 34 -3.81 23.50 -18.13
CA ILE A 34 -5.02 22.75 -18.50
C ILE A 34 -5.02 21.40 -17.81
N PHE A 35 -3.90 20.67 -17.85
CA PHE A 35 -3.79 19.34 -17.26
C PHE A 35 -3.89 19.36 -15.75
N GLU A 36 -3.27 20.37 -15.10
CA GLU A 36 -3.33 20.59 -13.66
C GLU A 36 -4.75 20.87 -13.18
N HIS A 37 -5.45 21.79 -13.84
CA HIS A 37 -6.80 22.20 -13.40
C HIS A 37 -7.89 21.19 -13.71
N THR A 38 -7.75 20.38 -14.76
CA THR A 38 -8.78 19.42 -15.18
C THR A 38 -8.51 18.02 -14.65
N ILE A 39 -7.57 17.30 -15.26
CA ILE A 39 -7.39 15.88 -15.04
C ILE A 39 -6.68 15.60 -13.71
N PHE A 40 -5.59 16.31 -13.44
CA PHE A 40 -4.78 16.06 -12.26
C PHE A 40 -5.54 16.39 -10.96
N ASN A 41 -6.16 17.57 -10.86
CA ASN A 41 -6.92 17.94 -9.67
C ASN A 41 -8.15 17.05 -9.47
N PHE A 42 -8.82 16.63 -10.54
CA PHE A 42 -9.93 15.69 -10.45
C PHE A 42 -9.49 14.39 -9.75
N PHE A 43 -8.48 13.70 -10.26
CA PHE A 43 -8.02 12.45 -9.66
C PHE A 43 -7.37 12.64 -8.30
N LYS A 44 -6.63 13.72 -8.08
CA LYS A 44 -6.04 14.05 -6.79
C LYS A 44 -7.09 14.20 -5.71
N ASN A 45 -8.15 14.96 -5.99
CA ASN A 45 -9.24 15.17 -5.03
C ASN A 45 -10.00 13.89 -4.70
N LEU A 46 -10.12 12.96 -5.66
CA LEU A 46 -10.75 11.66 -5.45
C LEU A 46 -9.89 10.67 -4.65
N THR A 47 -8.57 10.68 -4.84
CA THR A 47 -7.68 9.62 -4.32
C THR A 47 -6.91 10.03 -3.08
N ARG A 48 -6.53 11.30 -2.94
CA ARG A 48 -5.71 11.80 -1.84
C ARG A 48 -6.34 11.63 -0.45
N PRO A 49 -7.64 11.93 -0.23
CA PRO A 49 -8.26 11.72 1.08
C PRO A 49 -8.19 10.27 1.53
N TYR A 50 -8.40 9.33 0.61
CA TYR A 50 -8.28 7.90 0.87
C TYR A 50 -6.83 7.52 1.22
N LEU A 51 -5.85 7.91 0.39
CA LEU A 51 -4.44 7.58 0.62
C LEU A 51 -3.94 8.15 1.95
N ASP A 52 -4.25 9.41 2.26
CA ASP A 52 -3.82 10.06 3.51
C ASP A 52 -4.45 9.38 4.74
N LYS A 53 -5.74 9.04 4.66
CA LYS A 53 -6.44 8.31 5.73
C LYS A 53 -5.82 6.92 5.92
N THR A 54 -5.76 6.13 4.87
CA THR A 54 -5.28 4.73 4.93
C THR A 54 -3.81 4.66 5.33
N TYR A 55 -2.98 5.61 4.87
CA TYR A 55 -1.58 5.71 5.28
C TYR A 55 -1.45 5.98 6.79
N LYS A 56 -2.20 6.95 7.34
CA LYS A 56 -2.19 7.27 8.77
C LYS A 56 -2.67 6.08 9.62
N GLU A 57 -3.72 5.40 9.17
CA GLU A 57 -4.23 4.21 9.86
C GLU A 57 -3.23 3.05 9.83
N SER A 58 -2.58 2.81 8.69
CA SER A 58 -1.53 1.80 8.56
C SER A 58 -0.31 2.13 9.41
N GLN A 59 0.07 3.41 9.53
CA GLN A 59 1.13 3.84 10.45
C GLN A 59 0.76 3.57 11.91
N ARG A 60 -0.47 3.90 12.32
CA ARG A 60 -0.94 3.63 13.70
C ARG A 60 -0.91 2.13 13.99
N LEU A 61 -1.43 1.33 13.05
CA LEU A 61 -1.39 -0.12 13.18
C LEU A 61 0.04 -0.66 13.32
N PHE A 62 0.96 -0.19 12.47
CA PHE A 62 2.37 -0.55 12.54
C PHE A 62 3.00 -0.18 13.89
N LEU A 63 2.70 1.00 14.43
CA LEU A 63 3.17 1.41 15.75
C LEU A 63 2.60 0.53 16.87
N THR A 64 1.29 0.25 16.84
CA THR A 64 0.65 -0.66 17.80
C THR A 64 1.30 -2.06 17.74
N LEU A 65 1.53 -2.59 16.55
CA LEU A 65 2.20 -3.89 16.37
C LEU A 65 3.67 -3.85 16.81
N SER A 66 4.36 -2.72 16.65
CA SER A 66 5.73 -2.57 17.14
C SER A 66 5.79 -2.61 18.66
N LEU A 67 4.83 -1.99 19.35
CA LEU A 67 4.71 -2.05 20.81
C LEU A 67 4.34 -3.47 21.27
N LEU A 68 3.40 -4.12 20.59
CA LEU A 68 3.00 -5.50 20.86
C LEU A 68 4.17 -6.47 20.69
N LYS A 69 4.93 -6.31 19.60
CA LYS A 69 6.14 -7.09 19.35
C LYS A 69 7.17 -6.88 20.45
N GLY A 70 7.45 -5.64 20.81
CA GLY A 70 8.41 -5.34 21.89
C GLY A 70 7.99 -5.93 23.24
N ALA A 71 6.68 -5.92 23.56
CA ALA A 71 6.17 -6.56 24.76
C ALA A 71 6.32 -8.09 24.70
N ALA A 72 6.00 -8.70 23.56
CA ALA A 72 6.16 -10.15 23.35
C ALA A 72 7.63 -10.58 23.42
N ASP A 73 8.54 -9.84 22.77
CA ASP A 73 9.99 -10.11 22.77
C ASP A 73 10.56 -10.08 24.22
N VAL A 74 10.08 -9.14 25.05
CA VAL A 74 10.49 -9.07 26.47
C VAL A 74 10.01 -10.27 27.26
N ILE A 75 8.77 -10.73 27.03
CA ILE A 75 8.21 -11.89 27.71
C ILE A 75 8.92 -13.17 27.23
N GLU A 76 9.15 -13.30 25.93
CA GLU A 76 9.86 -14.43 25.32
C GLU A 76 11.30 -14.57 25.84
N GLY A 77 12.01 -13.43 26.01
CA GLY A 77 13.35 -13.41 26.60
C GLY A 77 13.40 -13.57 28.13
N SER A 78 12.24 -13.61 28.81
CA SER A 78 12.17 -13.70 30.26
C SER A 78 12.18 -15.15 30.71
N THR A 79 13.22 -15.54 31.47
CA THR A 79 13.27 -16.82 32.19
C THR A 79 12.83 -16.57 33.63
N VAL A 80 11.70 -17.13 34.02
CA VAL A 80 11.29 -17.11 35.42
C VAL A 80 12.01 -18.27 36.14
N ASN A 81 13.10 -17.94 36.81
CA ASN A 81 13.82 -18.90 37.65
C ASN A 81 13.04 -19.22 38.93
N VAL A 82 12.18 -20.22 38.90
CA VAL A 82 11.52 -20.77 40.11
C VAL A 82 12.47 -21.76 40.82
N ASN A 83 13.75 -21.71 40.46
CA ASN A 83 14.79 -22.65 40.91
C ASN A 83 15.04 -22.70 42.44
N MET A 84 14.55 -21.72 43.20
CA MET A 84 14.87 -21.69 44.63
C MET A 84 14.07 -22.68 45.45
N ILE A 85 12.93 -23.19 44.96
CA ILE A 85 11.99 -23.94 45.83
C ILE A 85 11.63 -25.33 45.32
N LEU A 86 11.59 -25.53 43.98
CA LEU A 86 11.10 -26.79 43.39
C LEU A 86 12.02 -27.43 42.34
N GLY A 87 13.16 -26.85 42.03
CA GLY A 87 14.05 -27.35 40.98
C GLY A 87 13.43 -27.37 39.57
N MET A 88 12.34 -26.63 39.38
CA MET A 88 11.65 -26.49 38.09
C MET A 88 12.02 -25.13 37.45
N GLN A 89 12.54 -25.18 36.23
CA GLN A 89 12.76 -24.06 35.39
C GLN A 89 11.58 -24.01 34.41
N ILE A 90 10.74 -22.98 34.50
CA ILE A 90 9.65 -22.77 33.53
C ILE A 90 10.14 -21.74 32.52
N GLU A 91 10.38 -22.20 31.32
CA GLU A 91 10.68 -21.33 30.18
C GLU A 91 9.34 -20.73 29.68
N VAL A 92 9.04 -19.52 30.14
CA VAL A 92 7.83 -18.79 29.74
C VAL A 92 7.89 -18.42 28.26
N GLY A 93 9.11 -18.31 27.72
CA GLY A 93 9.38 -18.04 26.31
C GLY A 93 8.67 -19.03 25.38
N ASP A 94 8.71 -20.33 25.68
CA ASP A 94 8.10 -21.37 24.83
C ASP A 94 6.58 -21.23 24.73
N ILE A 95 5.93 -20.70 25.76
CA ILE A 95 4.47 -20.52 25.77
C ILE A 95 4.05 -19.34 24.86
N ILE A 96 4.87 -18.28 24.82
CA ILE A 96 4.55 -17.06 24.06
C ILE A 96 5.09 -17.10 22.64
N GLN A 97 6.04 -17.98 22.33
CA GLN A 97 6.70 -18.02 21.02
C GLN A 97 5.73 -18.07 19.83
N PRO A 98 4.65 -18.89 19.81
CA PRO A 98 3.71 -18.90 18.68
C PRO A 98 3.01 -17.55 18.50
N VAL A 99 2.78 -16.82 19.59
CA VAL A 99 2.17 -15.48 19.58
C VAL A 99 3.16 -14.46 19.05
N SER A 100 4.41 -14.49 19.51
CA SER A 100 5.51 -13.66 19.05
C SER A 100 5.72 -13.82 17.55
N ASP A 101 5.76 -15.05 17.04
CA ASP A 101 5.88 -15.35 15.62
C ASP A 101 4.73 -14.75 14.80
N MET A 102 3.51 -14.88 15.27
CA MET A 102 2.34 -14.33 14.59
C MET A 102 2.34 -12.81 14.59
N ILE A 103 2.66 -12.17 15.71
CA ILE A 103 2.85 -10.72 15.82
C ILE A 103 3.92 -10.26 14.83
N ASN A 104 5.03 -10.98 14.71
CA ASN A 104 6.13 -10.66 13.80
C ASN A 104 5.69 -10.72 12.32
N ILE A 105 4.87 -11.69 11.94
CA ILE A 105 4.31 -11.79 10.58
C ILE A 105 3.41 -10.57 10.29
N ILE A 106 2.47 -10.25 11.20
CA ILE A 106 1.56 -9.11 11.02
C ILE A 106 2.33 -7.80 10.95
N TRP A 107 3.35 -7.65 11.80
CA TRP A 107 4.22 -6.48 11.83
C TRP A 107 4.94 -6.26 10.50
N LYS A 108 5.53 -7.31 9.90
CA LYS A 108 6.18 -7.25 8.59
C LYS A 108 5.21 -6.85 7.47
N ILE A 109 4.00 -7.42 7.48
CA ILE A 109 2.97 -7.11 6.49
C ILE A 109 2.46 -5.68 6.65
N SER A 110 2.29 -5.22 7.89
CA SER A 110 1.89 -3.84 8.18
C SER A 110 2.95 -2.84 7.73
N LEU A 111 4.24 -3.13 7.94
CA LEU A 111 5.35 -2.33 7.41
C LEU A 111 5.31 -2.25 5.87
N ALA A 112 5.15 -3.39 5.21
CA ALA A 112 5.04 -3.45 3.75
C ALA A 112 3.85 -2.60 3.24
N SER A 113 2.71 -2.64 3.92
CA SER A 113 1.54 -1.81 3.59
C SER A 113 1.84 -0.31 3.70
N VAL A 114 2.50 0.13 4.79
CA VAL A 114 2.92 1.54 4.97
C VAL A 114 3.83 1.97 3.82
N VAL A 115 4.79 1.13 3.42
CA VAL A 115 5.72 1.41 2.31
C VAL A 115 4.96 1.53 0.98
N VAL A 116 4.08 0.58 0.67
CA VAL A 116 3.30 0.59 -0.58
C VAL A 116 2.40 1.83 -0.66
N LEU A 117 1.70 2.19 0.41
CA LEU A 117 0.86 3.38 0.46
C LEU A 117 1.70 4.67 0.32
N LYS A 118 2.90 4.69 0.90
CA LYS A 118 3.82 5.82 0.72
C LYS A 118 4.31 5.94 -0.72
N ILE A 119 4.62 4.82 -1.37
CA ILE A 119 4.97 4.79 -2.80
C ILE A 119 3.82 5.33 -3.65
N GLN A 120 2.57 4.93 -3.38
CA GLN A 120 1.39 5.45 -4.09
C GLN A 120 1.22 6.96 -3.90
N THR A 121 1.49 7.48 -2.70
CA THR A 121 1.45 8.92 -2.40
C THR A 121 2.55 9.67 -3.16
N ILE A 122 3.79 9.16 -3.11
CA ILE A 122 4.95 9.73 -3.82
C ILE A 122 4.71 9.70 -5.33
N TYR A 123 4.13 8.61 -5.84
CA TYR A 123 3.75 8.50 -7.24
C TYR A 123 2.87 9.67 -7.67
N GLN A 124 1.84 10.01 -6.90
CA GLN A 124 0.97 11.15 -7.21
C GLN A 124 1.70 12.51 -7.19
N GLU A 125 2.79 12.62 -6.44
CA GLU A 125 3.58 13.86 -6.36
C GLU A 125 4.63 13.96 -7.48
N ILE A 126 5.31 12.86 -7.81
CA ILE A 126 6.37 12.83 -8.84
C ILE A 126 5.78 12.99 -10.24
N PHE A 127 4.70 12.27 -10.53
CA PHE A 127 4.04 12.33 -11.84
C PHE A 127 3.14 13.57 -11.98
N ARG A 128 3.67 14.70 -11.47
CA ARG A 128 3.05 15.99 -11.69
C ARG A 128 3.10 16.36 -13.19
N VAL A 129 2.30 17.31 -13.51
CA VAL A 129 1.98 17.94 -14.79
C VAL A 129 3.08 17.91 -15.87
N LYS A 130 4.37 18.11 -15.50
CA LYS A 130 5.47 18.16 -16.47
C LYS A 130 5.67 16.87 -17.29
N LEU A 131 5.51 15.69 -16.68
CA LEU A 131 5.62 14.44 -17.42
C LEU A 131 4.48 14.26 -18.42
N ALA A 132 3.27 14.70 -18.07
CA ALA A 132 2.14 14.70 -19.01
C ALA A 132 2.44 15.55 -20.24
N THR A 133 2.91 16.77 -20.02
CA THR A 133 3.28 17.67 -21.12
C THR A 133 4.39 17.11 -21.98
N ILE A 134 5.43 16.48 -21.38
CA ILE A 134 6.49 15.80 -22.14
C ILE A 134 5.93 14.68 -22.99
N LEU A 135 5.05 13.83 -22.45
CA LEU A 135 4.44 12.73 -23.19
C LEU A 135 3.52 13.21 -24.32
N ILE A 136 2.72 14.26 -24.04
CA ILE A 136 1.87 14.90 -25.07
C ILE A 136 2.75 15.50 -26.18
N PHE A 137 3.77 16.28 -25.80
CA PHE A 137 4.71 16.89 -26.73
C PHE A 137 5.40 15.83 -27.60
N THR A 138 5.95 14.78 -26.98
CA THR A 138 6.59 13.68 -27.70
C THR A 138 5.60 12.97 -28.66
N SER A 139 4.36 12.76 -28.21
CA SER A 139 3.32 12.18 -29.06
C SER A 139 3.01 13.05 -30.27
N LEU A 140 2.80 14.35 -30.06
CA LEU A 140 2.47 15.30 -31.13
C LEU A 140 3.62 15.51 -32.11
N VAL A 141 4.85 15.73 -31.61
CA VAL A 141 6.05 15.89 -32.43
C VAL A 141 6.32 14.65 -33.28
N SER A 142 6.16 13.45 -32.67
CA SER A 142 6.32 12.20 -33.42
C SER A 142 5.21 11.97 -34.43
N TYR A 143 4.01 12.50 -34.23
CA TYR A 143 2.91 12.33 -35.19
C TYR A 143 3.06 13.22 -36.42
N LEU A 144 3.74 14.35 -36.32
CA LEU A 144 3.87 15.34 -37.41
C LEU A 144 4.57 14.81 -38.66
N PRO A 145 5.73 14.11 -38.60
CA PRO A 145 6.35 13.52 -39.79
C PRO A 145 5.45 12.53 -40.50
N TYR A 146 4.66 11.75 -39.77
CA TYR A 146 3.73 10.80 -40.39
C TYR A 146 2.63 11.50 -41.17
N THR A 147 2.08 12.59 -40.69
CA THR A 147 1.02 13.34 -41.40
C THR A 147 1.53 14.01 -42.65
N VAL A 148 2.80 14.45 -42.67
CA VAL A 148 3.41 15.18 -43.79
C VAL A 148 3.89 14.20 -44.89
N PHE A 149 4.67 13.16 -44.53
CA PHE A 149 5.41 12.36 -45.48
C PHE A 149 4.77 11.01 -45.83
N LYS A 150 3.99 10.41 -44.96
CA LYS A 150 3.29 9.11 -45.13
C LYS A 150 4.15 7.98 -45.74
N ASN A 151 5.43 7.89 -45.34
CA ASN A 151 6.39 6.91 -45.81
C ASN A 151 6.56 5.76 -44.82
N SER A 152 7.17 4.65 -45.23
CA SER A 152 7.49 3.50 -44.38
C SER A 152 8.30 3.88 -43.14
N VAL A 153 9.25 4.83 -43.25
CA VAL A 153 10.04 5.35 -42.13
C VAL A 153 9.16 6.15 -41.15
N THR A 154 8.16 6.87 -41.68
CA THR A 154 7.27 7.68 -40.83
C THR A 154 6.24 6.85 -40.06
N GLU A 155 6.05 5.58 -40.42
CA GLU A 155 5.24 4.65 -39.62
C GLU A 155 5.87 4.37 -38.25
N ILE A 156 7.21 4.41 -38.13
CA ILE A 156 7.90 4.28 -36.84
C ILE A 156 7.50 5.44 -35.94
N PHE A 157 7.49 6.65 -36.46
CA PHE A 157 7.08 7.86 -35.71
C PHE A 157 5.60 7.80 -35.30
N LYS A 158 4.72 7.26 -36.17
CA LYS A 158 3.32 6.99 -35.81
C LYS A 158 3.23 6.02 -34.61
N LYS A 159 4.04 4.96 -34.60
CA LYS A 159 4.09 4.01 -33.48
C LYS A 159 4.57 4.69 -32.19
N ILE A 160 5.64 5.49 -32.23
CA ILE A 160 6.16 6.23 -31.08
C ILE A 160 5.07 7.17 -30.54
N SER A 161 4.39 7.93 -31.41
CA SER A 161 3.28 8.80 -31.00
C SER A 161 2.18 8.03 -30.27
N LYS A 162 1.72 6.91 -30.85
CA LYS A 162 0.69 6.07 -30.24
C LYS A 162 1.12 5.48 -28.90
N TYR A 163 2.37 5.02 -28.79
CA TYR A 163 2.91 4.53 -27.51
C TYR A 163 3.01 5.62 -26.45
N SER A 164 3.50 6.83 -26.78
CA SER A 164 3.56 7.96 -25.85
C SER A 164 2.17 8.34 -25.36
N PHE A 165 1.17 8.36 -26.24
CA PHE A 165 -0.21 8.66 -25.87
C PHE A 165 -0.82 7.55 -25.01
N PHE A 166 -0.51 6.28 -25.31
CA PHE A 166 -0.94 5.16 -24.47
C PHE A 166 -0.35 5.23 -23.05
N VAL A 167 0.95 5.51 -22.96
CA VAL A 167 1.64 5.68 -21.67
C VAL A 167 1.03 6.85 -20.89
N LEU A 168 0.68 7.94 -21.55
CA LEU A 168 -0.01 9.08 -20.93
C LEU A 168 -1.34 8.64 -20.30
N ILE A 169 -2.21 7.96 -21.05
CA ILE A 169 -3.50 7.48 -20.54
C ILE A 169 -3.27 6.52 -19.37
N TYR A 170 -2.31 5.61 -19.49
CA TYR A 170 -2.03 4.64 -18.45
C TYR A 170 -1.62 5.32 -17.14
N ILE A 171 -0.68 6.25 -17.20
CA ILE A 171 -0.17 6.97 -16.02
C ILE A 171 -1.25 7.88 -15.40
N TYR A 172 -1.99 8.63 -16.21
CA TYR A 172 -2.86 9.70 -15.71
C TYR A 172 -4.34 9.34 -15.58
N ALA A 173 -4.78 8.22 -16.13
CA ALA A 173 -6.16 7.75 -15.97
C ALA A 173 -6.23 6.37 -15.33
N VAL A 174 -5.43 5.39 -15.80
CA VAL A 174 -5.53 4.01 -15.33
C VAL A 174 -5.05 3.88 -13.89
N ILE A 175 -3.85 4.36 -13.58
CA ILE A 175 -3.30 4.22 -12.22
C ILE A 175 -4.12 4.99 -11.17
N PRO A 176 -4.47 6.28 -11.34
CA PRO A 176 -5.36 6.95 -10.39
C PRO A 176 -6.74 6.31 -10.31
N GLY A 177 -7.27 5.82 -11.44
CA GLY A 177 -8.52 5.06 -11.49
C GLY A 177 -8.48 3.79 -10.64
N THR A 178 -7.36 3.05 -10.63
CA THR A 178 -7.19 1.88 -9.76
C THR A 178 -7.24 2.26 -8.28
N ILE A 179 -6.57 3.36 -7.90
CA ILE A 179 -6.57 3.85 -6.52
C ILE A 179 -7.99 4.25 -6.10
N PHE A 180 -8.73 4.91 -6.99
CA PHE A 180 -10.12 5.32 -6.73
C PHE A 180 -11.04 4.12 -6.53
N VAL A 181 -11.03 3.15 -7.43
CA VAL A 181 -11.85 1.93 -7.32
C VAL A 181 -11.44 1.15 -6.06
N ASN A 182 -10.14 1.03 -5.79
CA ASN A 182 -9.65 0.39 -4.58
C ASN A 182 -10.15 1.10 -3.31
N SER A 183 -10.27 2.43 -3.33
CA SER A 183 -10.80 3.20 -2.20
C SER A 183 -12.24 2.83 -1.85
N MET A 184 -13.07 2.58 -2.87
CA MET A 184 -14.46 2.18 -2.66
C MET A 184 -14.55 0.78 -2.02
N ILE A 185 -13.75 -0.16 -2.52
CA ILE A 185 -13.68 -1.53 -2.01
C ILE A 185 -13.11 -1.54 -0.58
N SER A 186 -12.00 -0.83 -0.36
CA SER A 186 -11.31 -0.79 0.92
C SER A 186 -12.19 -0.22 2.04
N ASN A 187 -12.96 0.83 1.77
CA ASN A 187 -13.86 1.44 2.75
C ASN A 187 -14.91 0.44 3.29
N TYR A 188 -15.39 -0.47 2.45
CA TYR A 188 -16.31 -1.54 2.88
C TYR A 188 -15.61 -2.51 3.84
N PHE A 189 -14.44 -3.04 3.45
CA PHE A 189 -13.70 -4.00 4.27
C PHE A 189 -13.15 -3.39 5.56
N GLU A 190 -12.75 -2.12 5.53
CA GLU A 190 -12.26 -1.43 6.72
C GLU A 190 -13.33 -1.33 7.81
N LYS A 191 -14.52 -0.93 7.46
CA LYS A 191 -15.59 -0.71 8.42
C LYS A 191 -16.10 -2.02 9.01
N GLU A 192 -16.28 -3.04 8.19
CA GLU A 192 -16.92 -4.29 8.57
C GLU A 192 -15.97 -5.22 9.35
N TYR A 193 -14.70 -5.27 8.95
CA TYR A 193 -13.78 -6.29 9.45
C TYR A 193 -12.52 -5.72 10.12
N LYS A 194 -11.86 -4.72 9.52
CA LYS A 194 -10.59 -4.21 9.99
C LYS A 194 -10.71 -3.46 11.33
N THR A 195 -11.72 -2.61 11.47
CA THR A 195 -11.91 -1.80 12.68
C THR A 195 -12.16 -2.65 13.92
N PRO A 196 -13.06 -3.64 13.93
CA PRO A 196 -13.22 -4.55 15.06
C PRO A 196 -11.93 -5.30 15.41
N ALA A 197 -11.23 -5.83 14.41
CA ALA A 197 -10.00 -6.59 14.63
C ALA A 197 -8.89 -5.73 15.24
N ILE A 198 -8.76 -4.46 14.85
CA ILE A 198 -7.81 -3.51 15.47
C ILE A 198 -8.18 -3.19 16.92
N VAL A 199 -9.47 -3.07 17.24
CA VAL A 199 -9.92 -2.86 18.64
C VAL A 199 -9.49 -4.03 19.51
N HIS A 200 -9.69 -5.27 19.06
CA HIS A 200 -9.23 -6.47 19.76
C HIS A 200 -7.69 -6.50 19.91
N LEU A 201 -6.96 -6.10 18.87
CA LEU A 201 -5.50 -6.02 18.93
C LEU A 201 -5.01 -5.03 20.00
N ASN A 202 -5.65 -3.86 20.11
CA ASN A 202 -5.32 -2.86 21.14
C ASN A 202 -5.64 -3.37 22.56
N GLN A 203 -6.75 -4.10 22.72
CA GLN A 203 -7.06 -4.74 24.01
C GLN A 203 -6.01 -5.80 24.37
N ASN A 204 -5.54 -6.57 23.41
CA ASN A 204 -4.48 -7.55 23.62
C ASN A 204 -3.14 -6.89 23.98
N LEU A 205 -2.82 -5.74 23.38
CA LEU A 205 -1.65 -4.95 23.75
C LEU A 205 -1.69 -4.55 25.24
N THR A 206 -2.84 -4.07 25.71
CA THR A 206 -3.00 -3.70 27.13
C THR A 206 -2.81 -4.90 28.04
N LYS A 207 -3.42 -6.04 27.71
CA LYS A 207 -3.27 -7.27 28.47
C LYS A 207 -1.81 -7.77 28.49
N LEU A 208 -1.14 -7.76 27.34
CA LEU A 208 0.25 -8.19 27.24
C LEU A 208 1.20 -7.27 28.03
N ASN A 209 0.96 -5.97 28.03
CA ASN A 209 1.72 -5.04 28.89
C ASN A 209 1.50 -5.32 30.39
N ASN A 210 0.28 -5.58 30.80
CA ASN A 210 -0.01 -5.94 32.20
C ASN A 210 0.71 -7.25 32.60
N VAL A 211 0.73 -8.22 31.71
CA VAL A 211 1.46 -9.48 31.88
C VAL A 211 2.97 -9.23 32.04
N LYS A 212 3.55 -8.44 31.13
CA LYS A 212 4.97 -8.03 31.20
C LYS A 212 5.31 -7.34 32.51
N ASP A 213 4.50 -6.35 32.93
CA ASP A 213 4.73 -5.60 34.15
C ASP A 213 4.58 -6.48 35.40
N SER A 214 3.65 -7.42 35.39
CA SER A 214 3.50 -8.44 36.44
C SER A 214 4.72 -9.34 36.55
N MET A 215 5.32 -9.75 35.41
CA MET A 215 6.54 -10.56 35.39
C MET A 215 7.74 -9.78 35.94
N LEU A 216 7.94 -8.55 35.50
CA LEU A 216 9.05 -7.72 35.97
C LEU A 216 8.96 -7.44 37.48
N SER A 217 7.74 -7.36 38.02
CA SER A 217 7.50 -7.19 39.48
C SER A 217 7.80 -8.44 40.31
N LEU A 218 7.73 -9.64 39.68
CA LEU A 218 8.09 -10.89 40.37
C LEU A 218 9.60 -11.03 40.61
N ASP A 219 10.41 -10.47 39.73
CA ASP A 219 11.87 -10.53 39.84
C ASP A 219 12.42 -9.55 40.91
N GLN A 220 11.66 -8.52 41.27
CA GLN A 220 12.09 -7.49 42.25
C GLN A 220 11.80 -7.84 43.72
N ASN A 221 10.87 -8.76 44.01
CA ASN A 221 10.45 -9.09 45.37
C ASN A 221 11.23 -10.28 45.95
N LYS A 222 12.56 -10.18 46.01
CA LYS A 222 13.45 -11.15 46.71
C LYS A 222 13.48 -10.92 48.23
N SER A 223 12.40 -11.22 48.92
CA SER A 223 12.41 -11.29 50.36
C SER A 223 12.41 -12.73 50.85
N ILE A 224 13.47 -13.13 51.51
CA ILE A 224 13.92 -14.53 51.76
C ILE A 224 13.14 -15.24 52.91
N PHE A 225 12.10 -14.64 53.51
CA PHE A 225 11.68 -15.01 54.89
C PHE A 225 10.28 -15.63 55.04
N ASN A 226 9.57 -16.14 53.98
CA ASN A 226 8.32 -16.86 54.25
C ASN A 226 8.00 -17.88 53.15
N ILE A 227 8.56 -19.08 53.28
CA ILE A 227 8.61 -20.09 52.23
C ILE A 227 7.25 -20.75 51.86
N PRO A 228 6.37 -21.19 52.78
CA PRO A 228 5.15 -21.91 52.39
C PRO A 228 4.08 -21.08 51.69
N GLY A 229 3.80 -19.87 52.15
CA GLY A 229 2.80 -18.98 51.56
C GLY A 229 3.26 -18.31 50.23
N GLN A 230 4.57 -18.26 50.01
CA GLN A 230 5.14 -17.74 48.77
C GLN A 230 5.06 -18.71 47.61
N ILE A 231 5.12 -20.04 47.87
CA ILE A 231 4.98 -21.10 46.89
C ILE A 231 3.58 -21.07 46.28
N ASP A 232 2.55 -21.01 47.13
CA ASP A 232 1.15 -21.00 46.66
C ASP A 232 0.82 -19.70 45.91
N SER A 233 1.33 -18.55 46.39
CA SER A 233 1.15 -17.29 45.65
C SER A 233 1.94 -17.24 44.35
N ALA A 234 3.13 -17.83 44.28
CA ALA A 234 3.89 -17.95 43.03
C ALA A 234 3.19 -18.89 42.01
N LYS A 235 2.71 -20.05 42.49
CA LYS A 235 1.93 -21.00 41.70
C LYS A 235 0.65 -20.35 41.15
N GLN A 236 -0.06 -19.63 41.97
CA GLN A 236 -1.28 -18.94 41.56
C GLN A 236 -0.99 -17.82 40.54
N LYS A 237 0.09 -17.07 40.70
CA LYS A 237 0.54 -16.05 39.74
C LYS A 237 0.96 -16.68 38.41
N ILE A 238 1.69 -17.81 38.41
CA ILE A 238 2.08 -18.53 37.20
C ILE A 238 0.86 -19.09 36.47
N ASN A 239 -0.11 -19.66 37.18
CA ASN A 239 -1.35 -20.16 36.59
C ASN A 239 -2.18 -19.00 35.97
N ASN A 240 -2.33 -17.88 36.66
CA ASN A 240 -3.02 -16.69 36.13
C ASN A 240 -2.31 -16.14 34.90
N PHE A 241 -0.98 -16.09 34.94
CA PHE A 241 -0.15 -15.69 33.83
C PHE A 241 -0.33 -16.60 32.60
N SER A 242 -0.24 -17.92 32.78
CA SER A 242 -0.46 -18.88 31.70
C SER A 242 -1.87 -18.76 31.10
N THR A 243 -2.88 -18.54 31.96
CA THR A 243 -4.26 -18.33 31.51
C THR A 243 -4.41 -17.03 30.70
N GLU A 244 -3.81 -15.93 31.17
CA GLU A 244 -3.84 -14.64 30.43
C GLU A 244 -3.10 -14.71 29.11
N ILE A 245 -1.92 -15.34 29.06
CA ILE A 245 -1.20 -15.56 27.79
C ILE A 245 -2.03 -16.40 26.84
N ASN A 246 -2.63 -17.50 27.30
CA ASN A 246 -3.48 -18.34 26.45
C ASN A 246 -4.68 -17.56 25.87
N ASN A 247 -5.33 -16.71 26.67
CA ASN A 247 -6.43 -15.88 26.22
C ASN A 247 -5.98 -14.83 25.20
N VAL A 248 -4.82 -14.19 25.42
CA VAL A 248 -4.23 -13.24 24.46
C VAL A 248 -3.83 -13.96 23.19
N SER A 249 -3.20 -15.15 23.31
CA SER A 249 -2.81 -16.00 22.18
C SER A 249 -4.00 -16.33 21.30
N HIS A 250 -5.07 -16.86 21.91
CA HIS A 250 -6.28 -17.24 21.20
C HIS A 250 -6.90 -16.03 20.48
N SER A 251 -7.01 -14.91 21.15
CA SER A 251 -7.56 -13.69 20.55
C SER A 251 -6.69 -13.14 19.40
N ILE A 252 -5.35 -13.22 19.50
CA ILE A 252 -4.46 -12.83 18.41
C ILE A 252 -4.59 -13.82 17.25
N MET A 253 -4.64 -15.13 17.51
CA MET A 253 -4.79 -16.15 16.50
C MET A 253 -6.10 -16.04 15.71
N GLU A 254 -7.18 -15.60 16.35
CA GLU A 254 -8.46 -15.35 15.67
C GLU A 254 -8.46 -14.07 14.82
N ASN A 255 -7.92 -12.98 15.34
CA ASN A 255 -8.02 -11.66 14.72
C ASN A 255 -6.86 -11.37 13.75
N ALA A 256 -5.68 -11.95 13.95
CA ALA A 256 -4.51 -11.71 13.11
C ALA A 256 -4.73 -12.07 11.63
N PRO A 257 -5.30 -13.25 11.28
CA PRO A 257 -5.56 -13.59 9.88
C PRO A 257 -6.50 -12.60 9.19
N ILE A 258 -7.47 -12.06 9.91
CA ILE A 258 -8.42 -11.06 9.41
C ILE A 258 -7.65 -9.79 9.05
N ILE A 259 -6.82 -9.28 9.96
CA ILE A 259 -6.00 -8.08 9.74
C ILE A 259 -5.04 -8.29 8.57
N ILE A 260 -4.33 -9.43 8.54
CA ILE A 260 -3.41 -9.79 7.47
C ILE A 260 -4.14 -9.84 6.12
N GLY A 261 -5.25 -10.57 6.08
CA GLY A 261 -6.05 -10.76 4.86
C GLY A 261 -6.53 -9.42 4.29
N ILE A 262 -7.07 -8.55 5.14
CA ILE A 262 -7.58 -7.23 4.70
C ILE A 262 -6.43 -6.34 4.22
N ILE A 263 -5.32 -6.28 4.96
CA ILE A 263 -4.17 -5.45 4.56
C ILE A 263 -3.60 -5.94 3.22
N LEU A 264 -3.41 -7.24 3.05
CA LEU A 264 -2.92 -7.81 1.80
C LEU A 264 -3.89 -7.54 0.65
N LEU A 265 -5.17 -7.76 0.85
CA LEU A 265 -6.19 -7.55 -0.17
C LEU A 265 -6.27 -6.08 -0.58
N THR A 266 -6.40 -5.16 0.38
CA THR A 266 -6.65 -3.74 0.09
C THR A 266 -5.40 -2.97 -0.31
N SER A 267 -4.22 -3.29 0.23
CA SER A 267 -3.00 -2.54 -0.05
C SER A 267 -2.16 -3.12 -1.19
N ILE A 268 -2.28 -4.42 -1.50
CA ILE A 268 -1.42 -5.10 -2.47
C ILE A 268 -2.24 -5.78 -3.56
N VAL A 269 -3.13 -6.70 -3.21
CA VAL A 269 -3.79 -7.59 -4.18
C VAL A 269 -4.76 -6.82 -5.07
N PHE A 270 -5.69 -6.08 -4.50
CA PHE A 270 -6.67 -5.31 -5.29
C PHE A 270 -6.02 -4.24 -6.17
N PRO A 271 -5.07 -3.41 -5.72
CA PRO A 271 -4.38 -2.47 -6.60
C PRO A 271 -3.70 -3.15 -7.78
N LEU A 272 -3.02 -4.29 -7.55
CA LEU A 272 -2.35 -5.04 -8.63
C LEU A 272 -3.35 -5.67 -9.60
N LEU A 273 -4.40 -6.32 -9.11
CA LEU A 273 -5.44 -6.93 -9.95
C LEU A 273 -6.15 -5.87 -10.80
N LEU A 274 -6.54 -4.75 -10.19
CA LEU A 274 -7.18 -3.64 -10.90
C LEU A 274 -6.24 -3.05 -11.95
N MET A 275 -4.95 -2.89 -11.63
CA MET A 275 -3.96 -2.38 -12.58
C MET A 275 -3.81 -3.31 -13.78
N ILE A 276 -3.75 -4.63 -13.58
CA ILE A 276 -3.68 -5.63 -14.66
C ILE A 276 -4.96 -5.63 -15.48
N LEU A 277 -6.13 -5.60 -14.83
CA LEU A 277 -7.42 -5.59 -15.50
C LEU A 277 -7.60 -4.32 -16.36
N LEU A 278 -7.32 -3.16 -15.79
CA LEU A 278 -7.41 -1.89 -16.52
C LEU A 278 -6.36 -1.80 -17.62
N TYR A 279 -5.16 -2.36 -17.43
CA TYR A 279 -4.16 -2.49 -18.51
C TYR A 279 -4.69 -3.32 -19.68
N LYS A 280 -5.28 -4.49 -19.41
CA LYS A 280 -5.87 -5.34 -20.45
C LYS A 280 -7.03 -4.64 -21.16
N LEU A 281 -7.91 -3.98 -20.43
CA LEU A 281 -9.02 -3.20 -21.01
C LEU A 281 -8.51 -2.06 -21.88
N THR A 282 -7.55 -1.28 -21.38
CA THR A 282 -6.95 -0.16 -22.12
C THR A 282 -6.24 -0.66 -23.38
N LYS A 283 -5.50 -1.79 -23.28
CA LYS A 283 -4.85 -2.42 -24.43
C LYS A 283 -5.87 -2.90 -25.45
N SER A 284 -6.94 -3.58 -25.05
CA SER A 284 -7.99 -4.07 -25.96
C SER A 284 -8.72 -2.91 -26.65
N ILE A 285 -9.15 -1.89 -25.91
CA ILE A 285 -9.98 -0.81 -26.46
C ILE A 285 -9.14 0.17 -27.30
N ILE A 286 -7.97 0.57 -26.81
CA ILE A 286 -7.18 1.62 -27.44
C ILE A 286 -6.20 1.01 -28.46
N PHE A 287 -5.53 -0.08 -28.09
CA PHE A 287 -4.46 -0.65 -28.89
C PHE A 287 -4.98 -1.38 -30.13
N GLU A 288 -6.05 -2.16 -30.02
CA GLU A 288 -6.62 -2.86 -31.17
C GLU A 288 -7.39 -1.92 -32.12
N LYS A 289 -8.18 -0.99 -31.59
CA LYS A 289 -8.90 -0.02 -32.42
C LYS A 289 -8.00 1.06 -33.02
N ILE A 290 -7.01 1.55 -32.29
CA ILE A 290 -6.16 2.67 -32.74
C ILE A 290 -4.93 2.19 -33.52
N LEU A 291 -4.40 0.98 -33.27
CA LEU A 291 -3.22 0.46 -33.97
C LEU A 291 -3.57 -0.32 -35.24
N LYS A 292 -4.78 -0.89 -35.34
CA LYS A 292 -5.25 -1.55 -36.58
C LYS A 292 -5.85 -0.58 -37.62
N SER A 293 -6.17 0.65 -37.23
CA SER A 293 -6.54 1.73 -38.16
C SER A 293 -5.31 2.57 -38.53
#